data_31dcb43aa9c221a30ce23270a289bb04
#
_entry.id   31dcb43aa9c221a30ce23270a289bb04
#
_cell.length_a   1.000
_cell.length_b   1.000
_cell.length_c   1.000
_cell.angle_alpha   90.00
_cell.angle_beta   90.00
_cell.angle_gamma   90.00
#
_symmetry.space_group_name_H-M   'P 1'
#
loop_
_entity.id
_entity.type
_entity.pdbx_description
1 polymer ?
#
loop_
_entity_poly.entity_id
_entity_poly.type
_entity_poly.pdbx_seq_one_letter_code
_entity_poly.pdbx_strand_id
1 'polypeptide(L)'
;DLVALGTVADVVPLDQNNRRLVKHGLGIIRSGKGRPGIRALLEVAGKNPQSVVASDLGFAAGPRLNAAGRLDDMSLGIACLTEDNPSRARQIAQQLDALNRDRKQIENDMQAQAMLALSHLEITELDQCGICLYDPGWHQGVIGILASRIKEKYHRPCIIFADAGDEEEGEKMIKGSARSIDGLHIRD
;
A
#
# COMPACT_ATOMS: atom_id res chain seq x y z
N ASP A 1 -18.14 -2.03 -10.69
CA ASP A 1 -17.12 -1.08 -10.28
C ASP A 1 -16.23 -1.64 -9.14
N LEU A 2 -16.80 -2.14 -8.03
CA LEU A 2 -16.02 -2.70 -6.91
C LEU A 2 -15.13 -3.88 -7.34
N VAL A 3 -15.66 -4.82 -8.13
CA VAL A 3 -14.88 -5.95 -8.65
C VAL A 3 -13.71 -5.45 -9.50
N ALA A 4 -13.92 -4.43 -10.35
CA ALA A 4 -12.83 -3.85 -11.14
C ALA A 4 -11.75 -3.21 -10.25
N LEU A 5 -12.16 -2.49 -9.20
CA LEU A 5 -11.24 -1.89 -8.24
C LEU A 5 -10.40 -2.96 -7.54
N GLY A 6 -11.04 -3.99 -6.94
CA GLY A 6 -10.33 -5.07 -6.25
C GLY A 6 -9.41 -5.85 -7.19
N THR A 7 -9.89 -6.23 -8.38
CA THR A 7 -9.08 -6.96 -9.37
C THR A 7 -7.80 -6.21 -9.72
N VAL A 8 -7.88 -4.89 -9.90
CA VAL A 8 -6.70 -4.09 -10.29
C VAL A 8 -5.83 -3.75 -9.08
N ALA A 9 -6.44 -3.36 -7.95
CA ALA A 9 -5.69 -2.96 -6.75
C ALA A 9 -4.89 -4.11 -6.13
N ASP A 10 -5.43 -5.34 -6.20
CA ASP A 10 -4.78 -6.55 -5.67
C ASP A 10 -3.92 -7.30 -6.71
N VAL A 11 -3.70 -6.65 -7.87
CA VAL A 11 -2.84 -7.19 -8.94
C VAL A 11 -3.23 -8.61 -9.37
N VAL A 12 -4.54 -8.88 -9.41
CA VAL A 12 -5.07 -10.17 -9.86
C VAL A 12 -4.70 -10.40 -11.34
N PRO A 13 -4.26 -11.60 -11.74
CA PRO A 13 -3.94 -11.89 -13.14
C PRO A 13 -5.08 -11.52 -14.08
N LEU A 14 -4.79 -10.72 -15.11
CA LEU A 14 -5.77 -10.24 -16.08
C LEU A 14 -5.97 -11.27 -17.19
N ASP A 15 -6.55 -12.43 -16.85
CA ASP A 15 -7.06 -13.39 -17.81
C ASP A 15 -8.25 -12.80 -18.60
N GLN A 16 -8.81 -13.58 -19.52
CA GLN A 16 -9.91 -13.11 -20.36
C GLN A 16 -11.14 -12.69 -19.54
N ASN A 17 -11.47 -13.41 -18.47
CA ASN A 17 -12.61 -13.12 -17.61
C ASN A 17 -12.40 -11.84 -16.81
N ASN A 18 -11.25 -11.72 -16.12
CA ASN A 18 -10.91 -10.54 -15.32
C ASN A 18 -10.82 -9.27 -16.18
N ARG A 19 -10.28 -9.36 -17.41
CA ARG A 19 -10.29 -8.23 -18.36
C ARG A 19 -11.70 -7.77 -18.70
N ARG A 20 -12.66 -8.68 -18.89
CA ARG A 20 -14.07 -8.35 -19.14
C ARG A 20 -14.70 -7.65 -17.94
N LEU A 21 -14.46 -8.17 -16.73
CA LEU A 21 -14.97 -7.58 -15.48
C LEU A 21 -14.41 -6.17 -15.27
N VAL A 22 -13.09 -5.99 -15.44
CA VAL A 22 -12.44 -4.67 -15.31
C VAL A 22 -12.96 -3.69 -16.38
N LYS A 23 -13.06 -4.11 -17.64
CA LYS A 23 -13.62 -3.29 -18.72
C LYS A 23 -15.05 -2.84 -18.42
N HIS A 24 -15.89 -3.76 -17.94
CA HIS A 24 -17.28 -3.45 -17.58
C HIS A 24 -17.36 -2.49 -16.39
N GLY A 25 -16.58 -2.74 -15.33
CA GLY A 25 -16.53 -1.86 -14.15
C GLY A 25 -16.05 -0.44 -14.49
N LEU A 26 -15.03 -0.30 -15.33
CA LEU A 26 -14.58 1.00 -15.84
C LEU A 26 -15.69 1.71 -16.63
N GLY A 27 -16.46 0.98 -17.43
CA GLY A 27 -17.63 1.52 -18.14
C GLY A 27 -18.69 2.09 -17.19
N ILE A 28 -18.98 1.38 -16.09
CA ILE A 28 -19.91 1.84 -15.05
C ILE A 28 -19.40 3.12 -14.39
N ILE A 29 -18.12 3.18 -14.02
CA ILE A 29 -17.53 4.38 -13.39
C ILE A 29 -17.61 5.57 -14.35
N ARG A 30 -17.19 5.41 -15.61
CA ARG A 30 -17.18 6.46 -16.64
C ARG A 30 -18.58 7.00 -16.95
N SER A 31 -19.60 6.15 -16.89
CA SER A 31 -20.99 6.57 -17.13
C SER A 31 -21.63 7.31 -15.95
N GLY A 32 -20.89 7.50 -14.84
CA GLY A 32 -21.41 8.15 -13.63
C GLY A 32 -22.35 7.29 -12.80
N LYS A 33 -22.52 6.00 -13.16
CA LYS A 33 -23.37 5.02 -12.44
C LYS A 33 -22.60 4.22 -11.38
N GLY A 34 -21.30 4.49 -11.23
CA GLY A 34 -20.46 3.86 -10.23
C GLY A 34 -20.77 4.38 -8.83
N ARG A 35 -20.31 3.63 -7.82
CA ARG A 35 -20.49 3.99 -6.41
C ARG A 35 -19.88 5.35 -6.09
N PRO A 36 -20.56 6.16 -5.24
CA PRO A 36 -20.06 7.49 -4.85
C PRO A 36 -18.65 7.44 -4.25
N GLY A 37 -18.33 6.42 -3.45
CA GLY A 37 -17.02 6.25 -2.82
C GLY A 37 -15.88 6.08 -3.82
N ILE A 38 -16.06 5.27 -4.86
CA ILE A 38 -15.04 5.09 -5.91
C ILE A 38 -14.83 6.40 -6.67
N ARG A 39 -15.91 7.09 -7.00
CA ARG A 39 -15.85 8.39 -7.66
C ARG A 39 -15.12 9.41 -6.79
N ALA A 40 -15.46 9.49 -5.51
CA ALA A 40 -14.83 10.41 -4.56
C ALA A 40 -13.33 10.13 -4.41
N LEU A 41 -12.91 8.86 -4.30
CA LEU A 41 -11.49 8.46 -4.25
C LEU A 41 -10.71 8.89 -5.49
N LEU A 42 -11.30 8.78 -6.66
CA LEU A 42 -10.67 9.24 -7.91
C LEU A 42 -10.57 10.77 -7.94
N GLU A 43 -11.64 11.48 -7.57
CA GLU A 43 -11.68 12.95 -7.55
C GLU A 43 -10.66 13.56 -6.56
N VAL A 44 -10.55 13.04 -5.33
CA VAL A 44 -9.53 13.50 -4.36
C VAL A 44 -8.10 13.16 -4.80
N ALA A 45 -7.95 12.14 -5.66
CA ALA A 45 -6.68 11.81 -6.31
C ALA A 45 -6.36 12.68 -7.53
N GLY A 46 -7.21 13.66 -7.86
CA GLY A 46 -7.05 14.51 -9.04
C GLY A 46 -7.34 13.78 -10.37
N LYS A 47 -8.09 12.67 -10.33
CA LYS A 47 -8.47 11.90 -11.52
C LYS A 47 -9.90 12.23 -11.94
N ASN A 48 -10.13 12.33 -13.25
CA ASN A 48 -11.47 12.50 -13.79
C ASN A 48 -12.16 11.13 -13.93
N PRO A 49 -13.24 10.84 -13.18
CA PRO A 49 -13.95 9.57 -13.26
C PRO A 49 -14.48 9.23 -14.66
N GLN A 50 -14.80 10.23 -15.50
CA GLN A 50 -15.31 10.00 -16.86
C GLN A 50 -14.25 9.45 -17.82
N SER A 51 -12.97 9.69 -17.54
CA SER A 51 -11.84 9.23 -18.36
C SER A 51 -10.91 8.27 -17.64
N VAL A 52 -11.36 7.72 -16.48
CA VAL A 52 -10.57 6.79 -15.64
C VAL A 52 -10.08 5.58 -16.44
N VAL A 53 -8.84 5.16 -16.19
CA VAL A 53 -8.25 3.93 -16.74
C VAL A 53 -7.91 2.95 -15.61
N ALA A 54 -7.60 1.70 -15.97
CA ALA A 54 -7.34 0.65 -14.98
C ALA A 54 -6.20 1.05 -14.01
N SER A 55 -5.12 1.66 -14.51
CA SER A 55 -4.01 2.13 -13.67
C SER A 55 -4.44 3.16 -12.62
N ASP A 56 -5.47 3.97 -12.86
CA ASP A 56 -5.97 4.91 -11.86
C ASP A 56 -6.63 4.18 -10.68
N LEU A 57 -7.27 3.03 -10.91
CA LEU A 57 -7.80 2.20 -9.83
C LEU A 57 -6.65 1.66 -8.95
N GLY A 58 -5.58 1.16 -9.57
CA GLY A 58 -4.44 0.59 -8.86
C GLY A 58 -3.52 1.63 -8.20
N PHE A 59 -3.29 2.78 -8.84
CA PHE A 59 -2.30 3.76 -8.38
C PHE A 59 -2.90 5.04 -7.78
N ALA A 60 -4.20 5.27 -7.94
CA ALA A 60 -4.87 6.40 -7.31
C ALA A 60 -5.87 5.96 -6.22
N ALA A 61 -6.84 5.11 -6.51
CA ALA A 61 -7.83 4.68 -5.52
C ALA A 61 -7.24 3.66 -4.52
N GLY A 62 -6.57 2.59 -4.99
CA GLY A 62 -6.02 1.52 -4.16
C GLY A 62 -5.09 1.99 -3.04
N PRO A 63 -4.09 2.86 -3.29
CA PRO A 63 -3.20 3.34 -2.23
C PRO A 63 -3.89 4.08 -1.09
N ARG A 64 -5.00 4.79 -1.35
CA ARG A 64 -5.79 5.48 -0.33
C ARG A 64 -6.55 4.51 0.56
N LEU A 65 -7.17 3.49 -0.03
CA LEU A 65 -7.80 2.41 0.73
C LEU A 65 -6.78 1.64 1.57
N ASN A 66 -5.65 1.26 0.97
CA ASN A 66 -4.60 0.52 1.66
C ASN A 66 -3.94 1.33 2.79
N ALA A 67 -3.96 2.66 2.75
CA ALA A 67 -3.42 3.50 3.81
C ALA A 67 -4.22 3.37 5.11
N ALA A 68 -5.55 3.22 5.04
CA ALA A 68 -6.39 2.96 6.21
C ALA A 68 -5.92 1.69 6.94
N GLY A 69 -5.82 0.55 6.27
CA GLY A 69 -5.40 -0.70 6.89
C GLY A 69 -3.93 -0.76 7.33
N ARG A 70 -3.12 0.27 7.03
CA ARG A 70 -1.71 0.37 7.46
C ARG A 70 -1.50 1.29 8.64
N LEU A 71 -2.24 2.40 8.70
CA LEU A 71 -2.05 3.46 9.71
C LEU A 71 -3.22 3.58 10.68
N ASP A 72 -4.38 3.02 10.32
CA ASP A 72 -5.63 3.14 11.07
C ASP A 72 -6.48 1.87 10.86
N ASP A 73 -7.80 1.99 10.92
CA ASP A 73 -8.74 0.89 10.71
C ASP A 73 -9.27 0.85 9.27
N MET A 74 -9.22 -0.34 8.66
CA MET A 74 -9.76 -0.59 7.32
C MET A 74 -11.27 -0.33 7.22
N SER A 75 -12.00 -0.27 8.32
CA SER A 75 -13.43 0.05 8.34
C SER A 75 -13.74 1.39 7.66
N LEU A 76 -12.82 2.37 7.73
CA LEU A 76 -12.94 3.64 7.02
C LEU A 76 -12.95 3.43 5.49
N GLY A 77 -12.11 2.53 4.98
CA GLY A 77 -12.10 2.18 3.56
C GLY A 77 -13.39 1.49 3.13
N ILE A 78 -13.89 0.55 3.95
CA ILE A 78 -15.16 -0.15 3.71
C ILE A 78 -16.31 0.85 3.72
N ALA A 79 -16.36 1.74 4.71
CA ALA A 79 -17.39 2.78 4.80
C ALA A 79 -17.40 3.68 3.56
N CYS A 80 -16.22 4.08 3.05
CA CYS A 80 -16.12 4.85 1.81
C CYS A 80 -16.75 4.11 0.63
N LEU A 81 -16.44 2.83 0.47
CA LEU A 81 -16.90 2.03 -0.68
C LEU A 81 -18.39 1.66 -0.61
N THR A 82 -18.98 1.61 0.59
CA THR A 82 -20.38 1.24 0.80
C THR A 82 -21.31 2.45 0.96
N GLU A 83 -20.77 3.66 1.11
CA GLU A 83 -21.55 4.89 1.29
C GLU A 83 -22.31 5.27 0.00
N ASP A 84 -23.61 5.53 0.14
CA ASP A 84 -24.48 5.91 -0.97
C ASP A 84 -24.67 7.44 -1.08
N ASN A 85 -24.37 8.21 -0.02
CA ASN A 85 -24.43 9.66 -0.04
C ASN A 85 -23.13 10.25 -0.61
N PRO A 86 -23.18 10.97 -1.75
CA PRO A 86 -21.98 11.49 -2.40
C PRO A 86 -21.16 12.47 -1.54
N SER A 87 -21.84 13.31 -0.75
CA SER A 87 -21.16 14.28 0.11
C SER A 87 -20.40 13.59 1.24
N ARG A 88 -21.01 12.58 1.85
CA ARG A 88 -20.39 11.79 2.90
C ARG A 88 -19.25 10.92 2.37
N ALA A 89 -19.46 10.27 1.21
CA ALA A 89 -18.40 9.53 0.53
C ALA A 89 -17.17 10.42 0.23
N ARG A 90 -17.39 11.68 -0.17
CA ARG A 90 -16.32 12.64 -0.40
C ARG A 90 -15.56 13.00 0.88
N GLN A 91 -16.25 13.19 2.00
CA GLN A 91 -15.62 13.45 3.30
C GLN A 91 -14.73 12.27 3.73
N ILE A 92 -15.23 11.05 3.60
CA ILE A 92 -14.45 9.85 3.92
C ILE A 92 -13.25 9.71 2.97
N ALA A 93 -13.43 9.94 1.68
CA ALA A 93 -12.33 9.89 0.70
C ALA A 93 -11.23 10.93 0.99
N GLN A 94 -11.58 12.11 1.52
CA GLN A 94 -10.62 13.12 1.96
C GLN A 94 -9.80 12.63 3.18
N GLN A 95 -10.43 11.94 4.13
CA GLN A 95 -9.71 11.32 5.26
C GLN A 95 -8.74 10.24 4.77
N LEU A 96 -9.18 9.38 3.86
CA LEU A 96 -8.32 8.36 3.24
C LEU A 96 -7.15 8.97 2.43
N ASP A 97 -7.37 10.14 1.79
CA ASP A 97 -6.30 10.87 1.10
C ASP A 97 -5.29 11.46 2.08
N ALA A 98 -5.74 11.96 3.24
CA ALA A 98 -4.86 12.42 4.31
C ALA A 98 -4.00 11.26 4.84
N LEU A 99 -4.61 10.14 5.22
CA LEU A 99 -3.88 8.94 5.66
C LEU A 99 -2.86 8.46 4.62
N ASN A 100 -3.20 8.52 3.32
CA ASN A 100 -2.25 8.13 2.27
C ASN A 100 -1.08 9.11 2.14
N ARG A 101 -1.28 10.41 2.40
CA ARG A 101 -0.18 11.40 2.46
C ARG A 101 0.72 11.13 3.66
N ASP A 102 0.15 10.89 4.83
CA ASP A 102 0.89 10.59 6.05
C ASP A 102 1.71 9.31 5.88
N ARG A 103 1.10 8.26 5.34
CA ARG A 103 1.82 7.01 5.00
C ARG A 103 3.01 7.25 4.08
N LYS A 104 2.86 8.10 3.04
CA LYS A 104 3.96 8.42 2.12
C LYS A 104 5.08 9.18 2.82
N GLN A 105 4.74 10.09 3.74
CA GLN A 105 5.74 10.81 4.51
C GLN A 105 6.53 9.86 5.40
N ILE A 106 5.85 9.01 6.16
CA ILE A 106 6.47 7.96 6.99
C ILE A 106 7.37 7.05 6.13
N GLU A 107 6.89 6.60 4.95
CA GLU A 107 7.69 5.78 4.03
C GLU A 107 8.98 6.49 3.61
N ASN A 108 8.91 7.77 3.25
CA ASN A 108 10.07 8.54 2.82
C ASN A 108 11.09 8.72 3.96
N ASP A 109 10.62 9.04 5.15
CA ASP A 109 11.48 9.24 6.33
C ASP A 109 12.18 7.93 6.72
N MET A 110 11.44 6.84 6.79
CA MET A 110 12.00 5.50 7.05
C MET A 110 13.00 5.08 5.98
N GLN A 111 12.70 5.37 4.70
CA GLN A 111 13.62 5.06 3.59
C GLN A 111 14.92 5.87 3.71
N ALA A 112 14.84 7.14 4.05
CA ALA A 112 16.03 7.98 4.25
C ALA A 112 16.91 7.44 5.40
N GLN A 113 16.29 7.09 6.54
CA GLN A 113 16.98 6.51 7.69
C GLN A 113 17.65 5.16 7.33
N ALA A 114 16.93 4.26 6.66
CA ALA A 114 17.49 2.99 6.24
C ALA A 114 18.64 3.15 5.24
N MET A 115 18.54 4.10 4.30
CA MET A 115 19.63 4.38 3.35
C MET A 115 20.86 4.94 4.06
N LEU A 116 20.67 5.78 5.07
CA LEU A 116 21.77 6.30 5.89
C LEU A 116 22.45 5.16 6.66
N ALA A 117 21.69 4.31 7.33
CA ALA A 117 22.22 3.13 8.03
C ALA A 117 23.03 2.23 7.09
N LEU A 118 22.50 1.93 5.90
CA LEU A 118 23.19 1.10 4.90
C LEU A 118 24.44 1.79 4.31
N SER A 119 24.47 3.13 4.25
CA SER A 119 25.66 3.85 3.73
C SER A 119 26.85 3.80 4.68
N HIS A 120 26.63 3.53 5.96
CA HIS A 120 27.69 3.35 6.97
C HIS A 120 28.27 1.93 7.01
N LEU A 121 27.60 0.97 6.37
CA LEU A 121 28.12 -0.39 6.21
C LEU A 121 29.15 -0.38 5.08
N GLU A 122 30.37 -0.85 5.33
CA GLU A 122 31.36 -1.00 4.29
C GLU A 122 30.86 -1.98 3.20
N ILE A 123 31.17 -1.69 1.93
CA ILE A 123 30.70 -2.49 0.77
C ILE A 123 31.12 -3.97 0.90
N THR A 124 32.21 -4.24 1.62
CA THR A 124 32.69 -5.60 1.94
C THR A 124 31.73 -6.39 2.84
N GLU A 125 30.94 -5.71 3.70
CA GLU A 125 29.91 -6.34 4.53
C GLU A 125 28.62 -6.62 3.72
N LEU A 126 28.41 -5.95 2.60
CA LEU A 126 27.31 -6.20 1.66
C LEU A 126 27.49 -7.47 0.81
N ASP A 127 28.62 -8.16 0.91
CA ASP A 127 28.80 -9.53 0.38
C ASP A 127 27.94 -10.58 1.11
N GLN A 128 27.23 -10.17 2.15
CA GLN A 128 26.27 -11.00 2.87
C GLN A 128 25.06 -11.32 2.00
N CYS A 129 24.50 -12.52 2.20
CA CYS A 129 23.42 -13.07 1.38
C CYS A 129 22.08 -12.32 1.50
N GLY A 130 21.90 -11.45 2.52
CA GLY A 130 20.66 -10.71 2.75
C GLY A 130 20.83 -9.47 3.60
N ILE A 131 19.80 -8.62 3.63
CA ILE A 131 19.76 -7.38 4.41
C ILE A 131 18.74 -7.53 5.52
N CYS A 132 19.16 -7.29 6.76
CA CYS A 132 18.30 -7.28 7.94
C CYS A 132 18.47 -5.94 8.65
N LEU A 133 17.38 -5.18 8.82
CA LEU A 133 17.38 -3.89 9.50
C LEU A 133 16.29 -3.85 10.57
N TYR A 134 16.59 -3.16 11.66
CA TYR A 134 15.67 -2.92 12.74
C TYR A 134 15.81 -1.48 13.24
N ASP A 135 14.69 -0.82 13.48
CA ASP A 135 14.64 0.43 14.21
C ASP A 135 13.33 0.51 15.00
N PRO A 136 13.39 0.80 16.32
CA PRO A 136 12.19 0.87 17.17
C PRO A 136 11.26 2.04 16.80
N GLY A 137 11.77 3.08 16.13
CA GLY A 137 10.98 4.21 15.66
C GLY A 137 10.24 3.96 14.34
N TRP A 138 10.47 2.83 13.68
CA TRP A 138 9.80 2.56 12.42
C TRP A 138 8.36 2.09 12.63
N HIS A 139 7.49 2.52 11.70
CA HIS A 139 6.07 2.18 11.76
C HIS A 139 5.81 0.78 11.20
N GLN A 140 5.25 -0.13 12.03
CA GLN A 140 4.99 -1.53 11.68
C GLN A 140 4.13 -1.73 10.41
N GLY A 141 3.20 -0.82 10.10
CA GLY A 141 2.36 -0.86 8.89
C GLY A 141 3.10 -0.48 7.60
N VAL A 142 4.33 0.08 7.70
CA VAL A 142 5.12 0.59 6.57
C VAL A 142 6.37 -0.24 6.30
N ILE A 143 6.85 -1.05 7.25
CA ILE A 143 8.07 -1.88 7.08
C ILE A 143 8.03 -2.76 5.83
N GLY A 144 6.86 -3.26 5.42
CA GLY A 144 6.71 -4.08 4.22
C GLY A 144 6.96 -3.31 2.92
N ILE A 145 6.65 -2.01 2.89
CA ILE A 145 6.94 -1.14 1.75
C ILE A 145 8.43 -0.84 1.72
N LEU A 146 9.02 -0.50 2.87
CA LEU A 146 10.45 -0.26 3.01
C LEU A 146 11.27 -1.48 2.58
N ALA A 147 10.90 -2.68 3.03
CA ALA A 147 11.56 -3.93 2.63
C ALA A 147 11.54 -4.13 1.10
N SER A 148 10.41 -3.81 0.44
CA SER A 148 10.32 -3.87 -1.02
C SER A 148 11.27 -2.89 -1.69
N ARG A 149 11.34 -1.63 -1.22
CA ARG A 149 12.24 -0.60 -1.77
C ARG A 149 13.71 -0.97 -1.64
N ILE A 150 14.10 -1.50 -0.46
CA ILE A 150 15.48 -1.94 -0.22
C ILE A 150 15.83 -3.14 -1.11
N LYS A 151 14.93 -4.15 -1.17
CA LYS A 151 15.09 -5.29 -2.06
C LYS A 151 15.27 -4.86 -3.52
N GLU A 152 14.44 -3.94 -4.01
CA GLU A 152 14.53 -3.42 -5.40
C GLU A 152 15.85 -2.70 -5.66
N LYS A 153 16.36 -1.94 -4.69
CA LYS A 153 17.59 -1.16 -4.84
C LYS A 153 18.85 -2.02 -4.79
N TYR A 154 18.89 -2.98 -3.88
CA TYR A 154 20.10 -3.79 -3.64
C TYR A 154 20.06 -5.18 -4.27
N HIS A 155 18.92 -5.59 -4.85
CA HIS A 155 18.69 -6.90 -5.45
C HIS A 155 19.04 -8.06 -4.49
N ARG A 156 18.74 -7.90 -3.19
CA ARG A 156 18.98 -8.88 -2.13
C ARG A 156 17.73 -9.17 -1.34
N PRO A 157 17.57 -10.38 -0.77
CA PRO A 157 16.49 -10.65 0.16
C PRO A 157 16.60 -9.70 1.34
N CYS A 158 15.47 -9.21 1.83
CA CYS A 158 15.45 -8.18 2.85
C CYS A 158 14.38 -8.47 3.90
N ILE A 159 14.75 -8.30 5.16
CA ILE A 159 13.84 -8.36 6.31
C ILE A 159 13.96 -7.04 7.08
N ILE A 160 12.84 -6.38 7.30
CA ILE A 160 12.76 -5.15 8.07
C ILE A 160 11.91 -5.39 9.31
N PHE A 161 12.41 -4.99 10.47
CA PHE A 161 11.74 -5.10 11.74
C PHE A 161 11.44 -3.73 12.33
N ALA A 162 10.34 -3.65 13.09
CA ALA A 162 9.94 -2.52 13.93
C ALA A 162 9.31 -3.03 15.22
N ASP A 163 9.16 -2.17 16.22
CA ASP A 163 8.38 -2.49 17.41
C ASP A 163 6.91 -2.70 17.03
N ALA A 164 6.26 -3.71 17.63
CA ALA A 164 4.87 -4.04 17.30
C ALA A 164 3.84 -3.09 17.96
N GLY A 165 4.28 -2.27 18.90
CA GLY A 165 3.41 -1.31 19.61
C GLY A 165 2.55 -1.92 20.72
N ASP A 166 2.39 -3.23 20.74
CA ASP A 166 1.65 -3.94 21.78
C ASP A 166 2.63 -4.61 22.75
N GLU A 167 2.53 -4.28 24.04
CA GLU A 167 3.21 -5.03 25.10
C GLU A 167 2.26 -6.12 25.59
N GLU A 168 2.46 -7.35 25.12
CA GLU A 168 1.83 -8.52 25.76
C GLU A 168 2.75 -9.00 26.90
N GLU A 169 2.21 -9.03 28.12
CA GLU A 169 2.88 -9.56 29.34
C GLU A 169 4.24 -8.90 29.69
N GLY A 170 4.49 -7.64 29.25
CA GLY A 170 5.73 -6.92 29.55
C GLY A 170 6.91 -7.30 28.65
N GLU A 171 6.71 -8.11 27.62
CA GLU A 171 7.70 -8.40 26.59
C GLU A 171 7.54 -7.47 25.38
N LYS A 172 8.65 -6.88 24.93
CA LYS A 172 8.69 -6.09 23.71
C LYS A 172 8.53 -7.00 22.50
N MET A 173 7.39 -6.92 21.85
CA MET A 173 7.14 -7.62 20.59
C MET A 173 7.71 -6.82 19.41
N ILE A 174 8.38 -7.51 18.50
CA ILE A 174 8.84 -6.96 17.23
C ILE A 174 8.06 -7.58 16.08
N LYS A 175 7.75 -6.77 15.06
CA LYS A 175 7.10 -7.22 13.84
C LYS A 175 8.06 -7.10 12.66
N GLY A 176 8.19 -8.18 11.88
CA GLY A 176 9.05 -8.23 10.72
C GLY A 176 8.28 -8.32 9.40
N SER A 177 8.85 -7.78 8.35
CA SER A 177 8.37 -7.97 6.98
C SER A 177 9.52 -8.35 6.06
N ALA A 178 9.39 -9.52 5.42
CA ALA A 178 10.40 -10.09 4.55
C ALA A 178 10.06 -9.94 3.07
N ARG A 179 11.08 -9.80 2.23
CA ARG A 179 10.97 -9.79 0.76
C ARG A 179 12.01 -10.69 0.13
N SER A 180 11.52 -11.65 -0.65
CA SER A 180 12.33 -12.59 -1.43
C SER A 180 12.86 -11.95 -2.71
N ILE A 181 13.85 -12.59 -3.30
CA ILE A 181 14.35 -12.35 -4.67
C ILE A 181 14.13 -13.59 -5.54
N ASP A 182 14.26 -13.46 -6.83
CA ASP A 182 14.18 -14.59 -7.74
C ASP A 182 15.24 -15.64 -7.39
N GLY A 183 14.83 -16.89 -7.29
CA GLY A 183 15.71 -18.01 -6.93
C GLY A 183 15.90 -18.25 -5.43
N LEU A 184 15.40 -17.38 -4.57
CA LEU A 184 15.40 -17.57 -3.11
C LEU A 184 14.04 -17.23 -2.53
N HIS A 185 13.34 -18.23 -2.01
CA HIS A 185 12.08 -18.03 -1.28
C HIS A 185 12.34 -18.01 0.23
N ILE A 186 12.18 -16.82 0.84
CA ILE A 186 12.52 -16.57 2.26
C ILE A 186 11.72 -17.44 3.25
N ARG A 187 10.59 -18.00 2.81
CA ARG A 187 9.72 -18.86 3.62
C ARG A 187 10.24 -20.30 3.70
N ASP A 188 11.02 -20.74 2.74
CA ASP A 188 11.58 -22.10 2.64
C ASP A 188 12.94 -22.15 3.33
#